data_643ae0ac303d7b7367fa088c8a0bab82
#
_entry.id   643ae0ac303d7b7367fa088c8a0bab82
#
_cell.length_a   1.000
_cell.length_b   1.000
_cell.length_c   1.000
_cell.angle_alpha   90.00
_cell.angle_beta   90.00
_cell.angle_gamma   90.00
#
_symmetry.space_group_name_H-M   'P 1'
#
loop_
_entity.id
_entity.type
_entity.pdbx_description
1 polymer ?
#
loop_
_entity_poly.entity_id
_entity_poly.type
_entity_poly.pdbx_seq_one_letter_code
_entity_poly.pdbx_strand_id
1 'polypeptide(L)'
;MNGTNSKRLLECLVALLIIFAAKFGSEVAAADRLVALYSAHAVPYAMPWVAEELGLLKKYDLDLDFVYIPSSSTATAAILGGNVEIGLLGGVGIVNAYVSGATDLVFIGSIKNVMTQSVLAKPEITKLEQLKGKRIGVTRIGSNTHYFTVQAFRRAGMNPERDITFIQTGGEAETVGALMAGRIDAATLLPPSDGKVIALGFRYVVFGPDIGISYAASTIATRRSVIAKRGPVVGRFMRAMAEASKSMHRDREIVYRVMEKKLRIKDRKVLDDSYSIEMKVMEPRLELKAAAIQPMIEEVARTNARANDVKPQELMDRRYLAEMESSGFFSQLWGEKR
;
A
#
# COMPACT_ATOMS: atom_id res chain seq x y z
N MET A 1 -34.70 -61.38 37.68
CA MET A 1 -35.29 -60.20 37.02
C MET A 1 -34.37 -58.95 37.10
N ASN A 2 -33.10 -59.01 36.72
CA ASN A 2 -32.18 -57.84 36.85
C ASN A 2 -31.30 -57.54 35.63
N GLY A 3 -31.52 -58.18 34.48
CA GLY A 3 -30.64 -57.99 33.31
C GLY A 3 -31.09 -56.92 32.30
N THR A 4 -32.34 -56.53 32.30
CA THR A 4 -32.94 -55.61 31.30
C THR A 4 -32.75 -54.13 31.64
N ASN A 5 -32.63 -53.78 32.92
CA ASN A 5 -32.45 -52.39 33.36
C ASN A 5 -31.00 -51.90 33.16
N SER A 6 -30.02 -52.80 33.31
CA SER A 6 -28.59 -52.43 33.10
C SER A 6 -28.26 -52.12 31.64
N LYS A 7 -28.85 -52.86 30.68
CA LYS A 7 -28.65 -52.57 29.22
C LYS A 7 -29.28 -51.20 28.83
N ARG A 8 -30.48 -50.89 29.29
CA ARG A 8 -31.13 -49.61 29.00
C ARG A 8 -30.39 -48.40 29.60
N LEU A 9 -29.81 -48.59 30.81
CA LEU A 9 -28.97 -47.51 31.42
C LEU A 9 -27.68 -47.30 30.60
N LEU A 10 -27.05 -48.35 30.09
CA LEU A 10 -25.83 -48.21 29.25
C LEU A 10 -26.15 -47.60 27.91
N GLU A 11 -27.26 -47.96 27.28
CA GLU A 11 -27.72 -47.33 26.02
C GLU A 11 -28.05 -45.83 26.18
N CYS A 12 -28.68 -45.45 27.29
CA CYS A 12 -28.94 -44.03 27.60
C CYS A 12 -27.66 -43.26 27.90
N LEU A 13 -26.66 -43.84 28.57
CA LEU A 13 -25.37 -43.21 28.84
C LEU A 13 -24.55 -43.05 27.55
N VAL A 14 -24.56 -44.03 26.66
CA VAL A 14 -23.89 -43.95 25.35
C VAL A 14 -24.58 -42.90 24.44
N ALA A 15 -25.93 -42.84 24.46
CA ALA A 15 -26.67 -41.82 23.72
C ALA A 15 -26.40 -40.42 24.27
N LEU A 16 -26.29 -40.24 25.57
CA LEU A 16 -25.94 -38.95 26.23
C LEU A 16 -24.50 -38.51 25.89
N LEU A 17 -23.55 -39.47 25.85
CA LEU A 17 -22.14 -39.21 25.44
C LEU A 17 -22.03 -38.81 24.00
N ILE A 18 -22.80 -39.42 23.08
CA ILE A 18 -22.83 -39.06 21.64
C ILE A 18 -23.45 -37.69 21.44
N ILE A 19 -24.52 -37.34 22.18
CA ILE A 19 -25.14 -36.02 22.12
C ILE A 19 -24.22 -34.93 22.71
N PHE A 20 -23.41 -35.29 23.74
CA PHE A 20 -22.44 -34.35 24.32
C PHE A 20 -21.23 -34.14 23.40
N ALA A 21 -20.75 -35.21 22.74
CA ALA A 21 -19.67 -35.10 21.74
C ALA A 21 -20.09 -34.33 20.48
N ALA A 22 -21.36 -34.40 20.07
CA ALA A 22 -21.89 -33.63 18.94
C ALA A 22 -21.99 -32.11 19.19
N LYS A 23 -22.01 -31.66 20.48
CA LYS A 23 -22.01 -30.23 20.83
C LYS A 23 -20.63 -29.59 20.90
N PHE A 24 -19.53 -30.36 20.79
CA PHE A 24 -18.16 -29.88 20.72
C PHE A 24 -17.57 -29.95 19.30
N GLY A 25 -18.42 -30.05 18.29
CA GLY A 25 -18.02 -29.69 16.93
C GLY A 25 -17.65 -28.22 16.96
N SER A 26 -16.34 -27.91 17.05
CA SER A 26 -15.83 -26.56 16.82
C SER A 26 -16.38 -26.13 15.46
N GLU A 27 -17.36 -25.24 15.43
CA GLU A 27 -17.62 -24.46 14.23
C GLU A 27 -16.26 -23.85 13.87
N VAL A 28 -15.62 -24.34 12.84
CA VAL A 28 -14.51 -23.64 12.21
C VAL A 28 -15.16 -22.36 11.69
N ALA A 29 -15.04 -21.29 12.48
CA ALA A 29 -15.54 -20.00 12.07
C ALA A 29 -14.94 -19.70 10.69
N ALA A 30 -15.79 -19.42 9.71
CA ALA A 30 -15.33 -19.05 8.38
C ALA A 30 -14.42 -17.83 8.50
N ALA A 31 -13.32 -17.85 7.74
CA ALA A 31 -12.40 -16.72 7.73
C ALA A 31 -13.14 -15.42 7.37
N ASP A 32 -12.80 -14.34 8.04
CA ASP A 32 -13.40 -13.03 7.74
C ASP A 32 -12.96 -12.55 6.36
N ARG A 33 -13.93 -12.42 5.46
CA ARG A 33 -13.68 -11.83 4.15
C ARG A 33 -13.36 -10.34 4.29
N LEU A 34 -12.28 -9.91 3.66
CA LEU A 34 -11.81 -8.53 3.65
C LEU A 34 -11.49 -8.12 2.21
N VAL A 35 -12.04 -6.99 1.77
CA VAL A 35 -11.72 -6.44 0.45
C VAL A 35 -10.70 -5.32 0.63
N ALA A 36 -9.51 -5.49 0.05
CA ALA A 36 -8.47 -4.47 0.02
C ALA A 36 -8.05 -4.16 -1.42
N LEU A 37 -7.50 -2.96 -1.62
CA LEU A 37 -6.94 -2.55 -2.91
C LEU A 37 -5.46 -2.18 -2.81
N TYR A 38 -4.79 -2.17 -3.97
CA TYR A 38 -3.48 -1.56 -4.15
C TYR A 38 -3.46 -0.69 -5.41
N SER A 39 -2.63 0.36 -5.39
CA SER A 39 -2.67 1.40 -6.42
C SER A 39 -1.49 1.40 -7.40
N ALA A 40 -0.49 0.54 -7.22
CA ALA A 40 0.66 0.42 -8.10
C ALA A 40 1.30 -0.98 -8.05
N HIS A 41 1.96 -1.37 -9.13
CA HIS A 41 2.72 -2.62 -9.24
C HIS A 41 4.17 -2.42 -8.76
N ALA A 42 4.38 -2.31 -7.44
CA ALA A 42 5.67 -2.05 -6.81
C ALA A 42 5.88 -2.89 -5.56
N VAL A 43 7.15 -3.07 -5.16
CA VAL A 43 7.55 -3.91 -4.01
C VAL A 43 6.75 -3.62 -2.72
N PRO A 44 6.48 -2.36 -2.32
CA PRO A 44 5.70 -2.09 -1.10
C PRO A 44 4.29 -2.71 -1.12
N TYR A 45 3.68 -2.78 -2.29
CA TYR A 45 2.33 -3.34 -2.46
C TYR A 45 2.32 -4.87 -2.60
N ALA A 46 3.48 -5.52 -2.64
CA ALA A 46 3.58 -6.98 -2.61
C ALA A 46 3.31 -7.58 -1.22
N MET A 47 3.26 -6.75 -0.18
CA MET A 47 3.13 -7.18 1.22
C MET A 47 1.93 -8.12 1.47
N PRO A 48 0.69 -7.86 1.00
CA PRO A 48 -0.42 -8.79 1.15
C PRO A 48 -0.22 -10.12 0.41
N TRP A 49 0.44 -10.09 -0.76
CA TRP A 49 0.77 -11.33 -1.48
C TRP A 49 1.85 -12.16 -0.76
N VAL A 50 2.80 -11.49 -0.11
CA VAL A 50 3.78 -12.16 0.77
C VAL A 50 3.06 -12.78 1.97
N ALA A 51 2.09 -12.07 2.56
CA ALA A 51 1.27 -12.60 3.63
C ALA A 51 0.47 -13.85 3.18
N GLU A 52 -0.10 -13.82 1.98
CA GLU A 52 -0.81 -14.96 1.36
C GLU A 52 0.14 -16.15 1.17
N GLU A 53 1.31 -15.95 0.54
CA GLU A 53 2.29 -16.97 0.22
C GLU A 53 2.85 -17.66 1.46
N LEU A 54 2.98 -16.94 2.57
CA LEU A 54 3.45 -17.43 3.87
C LEU A 54 2.32 -18.00 4.75
N GLY A 55 1.07 -18.00 4.27
CA GLY A 55 -0.08 -18.47 5.04
C GLY A 55 -0.47 -17.58 6.21
N LEU A 56 0.02 -16.32 6.24
CA LEU A 56 -0.27 -15.38 7.33
C LEU A 56 -1.75 -14.95 7.33
N LEU A 57 -2.35 -14.81 6.15
CA LEU A 57 -3.79 -14.50 6.07
C LEU A 57 -4.61 -15.60 6.75
N LYS A 58 -4.31 -16.86 6.48
CA LYS A 58 -4.95 -18.00 7.15
C LYS A 58 -4.65 -18.04 8.66
N LYS A 59 -3.42 -17.74 9.07
CA LYS A 59 -3.01 -17.65 10.48
C LYS A 59 -3.88 -16.65 11.26
N TYR A 60 -4.33 -15.59 10.58
CA TYR A 60 -5.12 -14.52 11.16
C TYR A 60 -6.62 -14.60 10.79
N ASP A 61 -7.10 -15.76 10.33
CA ASP A 61 -8.50 -16.00 9.95
C ASP A 61 -9.04 -14.94 8.98
N LEU A 62 -8.26 -14.64 7.94
CA LEU A 62 -8.60 -13.67 6.90
C LEU A 62 -8.71 -14.34 5.54
N ASP A 63 -9.78 -14.02 4.82
CA ASP A 63 -9.97 -14.27 3.39
C ASP A 63 -9.90 -12.93 2.65
N LEU A 64 -8.80 -12.68 1.93
CA LEU A 64 -8.47 -11.39 1.35
C LEU A 64 -8.72 -11.35 -0.15
N ASP A 65 -9.70 -10.54 -0.56
CA ASP A 65 -9.83 -10.07 -1.94
C ASP A 65 -8.92 -8.85 -2.15
N PHE A 66 -7.84 -8.99 -2.93
CA PHE A 66 -6.87 -7.92 -3.15
C PHE A 66 -6.90 -7.42 -4.59
N VAL A 67 -7.47 -6.24 -4.81
CA VAL A 67 -7.86 -5.70 -6.11
C VAL A 67 -6.93 -4.58 -6.56
N TYR A 68 -6.49 -4.62 -7.82
CA TYR A 68 -5.73 -3.53 -8.43
C TYR A 68 -6.64 -2.40 -8.89
N ILE A 69 -6.41 -1.20 -8.38
CA ILE A 69 -7.06 0.03 -8.85
C ILE A 69 -5.97 1.05 -9.14
N PRO A 70 -5.65 1.31 -10.42
CA PRO A 70 -4.54 2.17 -10.80
C PRO A 70 -4.75 3.61 -10.33
N SER A 71 -3.63 4.27 -9.96
CA SER A 71 -3.59 5.62 -9.42
C SER A 71 -4.15 5.78 -8.01
N SER A 72 -3.39 6.46 -7.14
CA SER A 72 -3.79 6.68 -5.75
C SER A 72 -5.06 7.54 -5.61
N SER A 73 -5.32 8.46 -6.55
CA SER A 73 -6.56 9.26 -6.53
C SER A 73 -7.80 8.43 -6.86
N THR A 74 -7.72 7.53 -7.85
CA THR A 74 -8.82 6.59 -8.17
C THR A 74 -9.04 5.59 -7.03
N ALA A 75 -7.94 5.06 -6.45
CA ALA A 75 -7.99 4.16 -5.31
C ALA A 75 -8.66 4.82 -4.08
N THR A 76 -8.38 6.10 -3.83
CA THR A 76 -9.07 6.87 -2.77
C THR A 76 -10.57 6.94 -2.99
N ALA A 77 -11.01 7.21 -4.22
CA ALA A 77 -12.43 7.24 -4.57
C ALA A 77 -13.12 5.88 -4.34
N ALA A 78 -12.44 4.77 -4.63
CA ALA A 78 -12.97 3.43 -4.38
C ALA A 78 -13.15 3.12 -2.88
N ILE A 79 -12.23 3.58 -2.02
CA ILE A 79 -12.39 3.45 -0.56
C ILE A 79 -13.60 4.28 -0.09
N LEU A 80 -13.74 5.51 -0.59
CA LEU A 80 -14.89 6.36 -0.27
C LEU A 80 -16.22 5.75 -0.71
N GLY A 81 -16.25 5.11 -1.86
CA GLY A 81 -17.44 4.44 -2.39
C GLY A 81 -17.91 3.24 -1.58
N GLY A 82 -17.08 2.75 -0.64
CA GLY A 82 -17.48 1.71 0.32
C GLY A 82 -17.34 0.28 -0.15
N ASN A 83 -16.98 0.04 -1.39
CA ASN A 83 -16.78 -1.31 -1.94
C ASN A 83 -15.44 -1.94 -1.52
N VAL A 84 -14.53 -1.13 -1.00
CA VAL A 84 -13.22 -1.51 -0.50
C VAL A 84 -13.06 -1.01 0.94
N GLU A 85 -12.55 -1.87 1.80
CA GLU A 85 -12.41 -1.58 3.23
C GLU A 85 -11.02 -1.03 3.57
N ILE A 86 -9.97 -1.56 2.94
CA ILE A 86 -8.57 -1.16 3.17
C ILE A 86 -7.90 -0.83 1.84
N GLY A 87 -7.10 0.24 1.80
CA GLY A 87 -6.31 0.61 0.65
C GLY A 87 -4.82 0.68 0.96
N LEU A 88 -4.01 0.04 0.09
CA LEU A 88 -2.58 0.27 0.01
C LEU A 88 -2.33 1.26 -1.13
N LEU A 89 -2.10 2.53 -0.77
CA LEU A 89 -2.05 3.61 -1.76
C LEU A 89 -1.20 4.80 -1.26
N GLY A 90 -0.93 5.75 -2.16
CA GLY A 90 -0.28 6.99 -1.79
C GLY A 90 -1.20 7.99 -1.11
N GLY A 91 -0.63 8.80 -0.23
CA GLY A 91 -1.37 9.58 0.75
C GLY A 91 -2.11 10.82 0.23
N VAL A 92 -1.65 11.47 -0.86
CA VAL A 92 -2.19 12.79 -1.25
C VAL A 92 -3.68 12.74 -1.62
N GLY A 93 -4.16 11.65 -2.22
CA GLY A 93 -5.58 11.48 -2.52
C GLY A 93 -6.45 11.47 -1.25
N ILE A 94 -5.97 10.80 -0.19
CA ILE A 94 -6.63 10.77 1.13
C ILE A 94 -6.66 12.17 1.74
N VAL A 95 -5.53 12.90 1.70
CA VAL A 95 -5.46 14.28 2.24
C VAL A 95 -6.41 15.21 1.49
N ASN A 96 -6.41 15.17 0.16
CA ASN A 96 -7.33 15.97 -0.66
C ASN A 96 -8.80 15.68 -0.33
N ALA A 97 -9.16 14.40 -0.22
CA ALA A 97 -10.52 13.99 0.10
C ALA A 97 -10.92 14.43 1.51
N TYR A 98 -10.02 14.27 2.49
CA TYR A 98 -10.24 14.69 3.88
C TYR A 98 -10.50 16.19 3.98
N VAL A 99 -9.63 17.02 3.38
CA VAL A 99 -9.77 18.49 3.34
C VAL A 99 -11.06 18.89 2.62
N SER A 100 -11.52 18.11 1.65
CA SER A 100 -12.79 18.33 0.95
C SER A 100 -14.02 17.85 1.73
N GLY A 101 -13.84 17.34 2.96
CA GLY A 101 -14.93 16.94 3.85
C GLY A 101 -15.10 15.44 4.08
N ALA A 102 -14.29 14.57 3.44
CA ALA A 102 -14.34 13.14 3.65
C ALA A 102 -13.57 12.72 4.92
N THR A 103 -13.97 13.23 6.08
CA THR A 103 -13.29 13.06 7.37
C THR A 103 -13.35 11.64 7.93
N ASP A 104 -14.11 10.74 7.30
CA ASP A 104 -14.15 9.31 7.60
C ASP A 104 -12.86 8.59 7.17
N LEU A 105 -12.10 9.13 6.21
CA LEU A 105 -10.83 8.58 5.76
C LEU A 105 -9.72 8.76 6.81
N VAL A 106 -8.90 7.72 6.98
CA VAL A 106 -7.81 7.71 7.97
C VAL A 106 -6.69 6.77 7.56
N PHE A 107 -5.45 7.17 7.82
CA PHE A 107 -4.29 6.30 7.73
C PHE A 107 -4.15 5.47 9.01
N ILE A 108 -3.91 4.17 8.86
CA ILE A 108 -3.70 3.22 9.98
C ILE A 108 -2.28 2.66 10.02
N GLY A 109 -1.47 2.97 9.01
CA GLY A 109 -0.07 2.60 8.91
C GLY A 109 0.58 3.16 7.65
N SER A 110 1.90 3.13 7.60
CA SER A 110 2.67 3.49 6.41
C SER A 110 3.72 2.42 6.11
N ILE A 111 3.73 1.97 4.87
CA ILE A 111 4.74 1.03 4.38
C ILE A 111 6.01 1.80 4.01
N LYS A 112 5.85 3.07 3.56
CA LYS A 112 6.96 3.90 3.11
C LYS A 112 6.64 5.39 3.28
N ASN A 113 7.56 6.13 3.91
CA ASN A 113 7.42 7.57 4.19
C ASN A 113 8.33 8.45 3.32
N VAL A 114 8.88 7.92 2.24
CA VAL A 114 9.74 8.64 1.27
C VAL A 114 9.34 8.22 -0.14
N MET A 115 9.32 9.16 -1.07
CA MET A 115 9.04 8.88 -2.47
C MET A 115 10.27 8.28 -3.18
N THR A 116 10.03 7.28 -4.02
CA THR A 116 11.04 6.61 -4.85
C THR A 116 10.74 6.71 -6.34
N GLN A 117 9.69 7.44 -6.72
CA GLN A 117 9.37 7.73 -8.11
C GLN A 117 10.55 8.44 -8.77
N SER A 118 10.70 8.22 -10.07
CA SER A 118 11.70 8.90 -10.89
C SER A 118 11.06 9.48 -12.15
N VAL A 119 11.62 10.57 -12.67
CA VAL A 119 11.22 11.10 -13.97
C VAL A 119 12.18 10.55 -15.01
N LEU A 120 11.62 9.80 -15.96
CA LEU A 120 12.35 9.24 -17.10
C LEU A 120 11.92 9.94 -18.38
N ALA A 121 12.86 10.18 -19.27
CA ALA A 121 12.62 10.89 -20.53
C ALA A 121 13.26 10.16 -21.72
N LYS A 122 12.91 10.61 -22.92
CA LYS A 122 13.53 10.17 -24.18
C LYS A 122 15.04 10.34 -24.14
N PRO A 123 15.82 9.53 -24.88
CA PRO A 123 17.29 9.52 -24.80
C PRO A 123 17.97 10.88 -25.07
N GLU A 124 17.38 11.73 -25.89
CA GLU A 124 17.86 13.07 -26.20
C GLU A 124 17.69 14.09 -25.09
N ILE A 125 16.80 13.79 -24.10
CA ILE A 125 16.54 14.64 -22.95
C ILE A 125 17.39 14.16 -21.77
N THR A 126 18.40 14.92 -21.43
CA THR A 126 19.41 14.54 -20.42
C THR A 126 19.35 15.35 -19.14
N LYS A 127 18.57 16.44 -19.13
CA LYS A 127 18.40 17.34 -17.98
C LYS A 127 16.95 17.72 -17.82
N LEU A 128 16.54 17.97 -16.55
CA LEU A 128 15.18 18.30 -16.20
C LEU A 128 14.67 19.57 -16.90
N GLU A 129 15.55 20.57 -17.05
CA GLU A 129 15.21 21.86 -17.66
C GLU A 129 14.81 21.74 -19.13
N GLN A 130 15.29 20.71 -19.84
CA GLN A 130 14.91 20.43 -21.24
C GLN A 130 13.46 19.93 -21.38
N LEU A 131 12.82 19.61 -20.24
CA LEU A 131 11.39 19.27 -20.22
C LEU A 131 10.46 20.48 -20.25
N LYS A 132 11.00 21.72 -20.25
CA LYS A 132 10.20 22.92 -20.43
C LYS A 132 9.45 22.90 -21.77
N GLY A 133 8.14 23.10 -21.74
CA GLY A 133 7.24 23.00 -22.88
C GLY A 133 6.91 21.57 -23.31
N LYS A 134 7.36 20.55 -22.59
CA LYS A 134 7.15 19.13 -22.92
C LYS A 134 5.95 18.52 -22.22
N ARG A 135 5.54 17.36 -22.73
CA ARG A 135 4.42 16.55 -22.21
C ARG A 135 4.96 15.51 -21.23
N ILE A 136 4.48 15.56 -19.99
CA ILE A 136 4.88 14.64 -18.92
C ILE A 136 3.72 13.74 -18.55
N GLY A 137 3.92 12.43 -18.67
CA GLY A 137 2.93 11.43 -18.28
C GLY A 137 2.87 11.23 -16.77
N VAL A 138 1.67 11.32 -16.25
CA VAL A 138 1.33 10.96 -14.85
C VAL A 138 0.08 10.09 -14.86
N THR A 139 -0.10 9.25 -13.85
CA THR A 139 -1.30 8.38 -13.84
C THR A 139 -2.58 9.21 -13.80
N ARG A 140 -2.68 10.17 -12.87
CA ARG A 140 -3.75 11.18 -12.79
C ARG A 140 -3.27 12.43 -12.09
N ILE A 141 -3.93 13.56 -12.37
CA ILE A 141 -3.78 14.77 -11.55
C ILE A 141 -4.22 14.45 -10.12
N GLY A 142 -3.48 14.92 -9.11
CA GLY A 142 -3.72 14.62 -7.71
C GLY A 142 -3.28 13.20 -7.27
N SER A 143 -2.53 12.47 -8.09
CA SER A 143 -1.91 11.20 -7.73
C SER A 143 -0.47 11.37 -7.22
N ASN A 144 0.12 10.26 -6.73
CA ASN A 144 1.53 10.26 -6.32
C ASN A 144 2.49 10.66 -7.44
N THR A 145 2.26 10.18 -8.67
CA THR A 145 3.12 10.51 -9.81
C THR A 145 3.03 11.98 -10.17
N HIS A 146 1.84 12.57 -10.09
CA HIS A 146 1.65 14.00 -10.26
C HIS A 146 2.37 14.79 -9.16
N TYR A 147 2.11 14.44 -7.89
CA TYR A 147 2.74 15.11 -6.74
C TYR A 147 4.27 15.07 -6.85
N PHE A 148 4.84 13.89 -7.12
CA PHE A 148 6.30 13.75 -7.28
C PHE A 148 6.84 14.66 -8.37
N THR A 149 6.20 14.67 -9.55
CA THR A 149 6.62 15.53 -10.66
C THR A 149 6.60 16.99 -10.25
N VAL A 150 5.51 17.46 -9.65
CA VAL A 150 5.39 18.83 -9.17
C VAL A 150 6.54 19.20 -8.21
N GLN A 151 6.81 18.35 -7.22
CA GLN A 151 7.87 18.60 -6.24
C GLN A 151 9.27 18.58 -6.86
N ALA A 152 9.54 17.65 -7.78
CA ALA A 152 10.82 17.54 -8.46
C ALA A 152 11.12 18.79 -9.30
N PHE A 153 10.12 19.26 -10.05
CA PHE A 153 10.27 20.47 -10.90
C PHE A 153 10.42 21.74 -10.06
N ARG A 154 9.63 21.90 -9.00
CA ARG A 154 9.75 23.07 -8.11
C ARG A 154 11.11 23.13 -7.42
N ARG A 155 11.66 22.00 -6.97
CA ARG A 155 13.01 21.93 -6.39
C ARG A 155 14.11 22.29 -7.37
N ALA A 156 13.88 22.08 -8.66
CA ALA A 156 14.77 22.54 -9.73
C ALA A 156 14.52 23.99 -10.16
N GLY A 157 13.70 24.76 -9.44
CA GLY A 157 13.39 26.16 -9.74
C GLY A 157 12.43 26.36 -10.90
N MET A 158 11.76 25.31 -11.37
CA MET A 158 10.76 25.37 -12.44
C MET A 158 9.35 25.55 -11.85
N ASN A 159 8.46 26.10 -12.66
CA ASN A 159 7.03 26.19 -12.35
C ASN A 159 6.28 25.10 -13.15
N PRO A 160 5.91 23.97 -12.52
CA PRO A 160 5.32 22.84 -13.26
C PRO A 160 3.95 23.18 -13.87
N GLU A 161 3.19 24.10 -13.28
CA GLU A 161 1.87 24.49 -13.77
C GLU A 161 1.96 25.29 -15.09
N ARG A 162 3.07 25.96 -15.33
CA ARG A 162 3.33 26.79 -16.52
C ARG A 162 4.30 26.15 -17.48
N ASP A 163 5.34 25.49 -16.95
CA ASP A 163 6.51 25.09 -17.73
C ASP A 163 6.35 23.71 -18.40
N ILE A 164 5.37 22.89 -17.99
CA ILE A 164 5.12 21.58 -18.58
C ILE A 164 3.62 21.32 -18.82
N THR A 165 3.34 20.32 -19.66
CA THR A 165 1.97 19.84 -19.88
C THR A 165 1.81 18.45 -19.27
N PHE A 166 0.95 18.31 -18.28
CA PHE A 166 0.61 17.01 -17.70
C PHE A 166 -0.34 16.25 -18.61
N ILE A 167 0.02 15.01 -18.92
CA ILE A 167 -0.85 14.06 -19.64
C ILE A 167 -1.28 12.96 -18.67
N GLN A 168 -2.57 12.87 -18.42
CA GLN A 168 -3.14 11.80 -17.60
C GLN A 168 -3.26 10.52 -18.42
N THR A 169 -2.53 9.49 -18.04
CA THR A 169 -2.45 8.22 -18.77
C THR A 169 -3.37 7.14 -18.20
N GLY A 170 -3.83 7.32 -16.96
CA GLY A 170 -4.73 6.39 -16.27
C GLY A 170 -4.02 5.44 -15.32
N GLY A 171 -3.01 4.73 -15.78
CA GLY A 171 -2.24 3.75 -15.03
C GLY A 171 -0.77 3.74 -15.41
N GLU A 172 0.02 2.92 -14.72
CA GLU A 172 1.47 2.86 -14.94
C GLU A 172 1.82 2.18 -16.28
N ALA A 173 1.09 1.12 -16.64
CA ALA A 173 1.28 0.42 -17.91
C ALA A 173 0.95 1.33 -19.09
N GLU A 174 -0.12 2.11 -19.00
CA GLU A 174 -0.54 3.08 -20.00
C GLU A 174 0.49 4.23 -20.09
N THR A 175 1.10 4.64 -18.97
CA THR A 175 2.17 5.65 -18.94
C THR A 175 3.39 5.15 -19.70
N VAL A 176 3.83 3.92 -19.44
CA VAL A 176 4.93 3.27 -20.18
C VAL A 176 4.60 3.18 -21.68
N GLY A 177 3.39 2.71 -22.02
CA GLY A 177 2.94 2.62 -23.40
C GLY A 177 2.91 3.99 -24.12
N ALA A 178 2.45 5.04 -23.44
CA ALA A 178 2.42 6.39 -23.98
C ALA A 178 3.83 6.96 -24.21
N LEU A 179 4.78 6.67 -23.30
CA LEU A 179 6.18 7.07 -23.43
C LEU A 179 6.85 6.36 -24.61
N MET A 180 6.68 5.05 -24.72
CA MET A 180 7.22 4.25 -25.83
C MET A 180 6.67 4.68 -27.19
N ALA A 181 5.37 5.03 -27.25
CA ALA A 181 4.71 5.52 -28.45
C ALA A 181 5.04 6.99 -28.79
N GLY A 182 5.87 7.69 -28.00
CA GLY A 182 6.19 9.10 -28.20
C GLY A 182 5.02 10.07 -27.99
N ARG A 183 3.92 9.63 -27.38
CA ARG A 183 2.77 10.49 -27.05
C ARG A 183 3.07 11.45 -25.91
N ILE A 184 4.03 11.09 -25.07
CA ILE A 184 4.62 11.91 -24.02
C ILE A 184 6.14 11.93 -24.17
N ASP A 185 6.78 12.95 -23.63
CA ASP A 185 8.21 13.18 -23.79
C ASP A 185 9.00 12.69 -22.57
N ALA A 186 8.34 12.65 -21.42
CA ALA A 186 8.83 12.05 -20.18
C ALA A 186 7.67 11.43 -19.36
N ALA A 187 8.01 10.61 -18.38
CA ALA A 187 7.06 9.93 -17.51
C ALA A 187 7.59 9.85 -16.09
N THR A 188 6.70 9.94 -15.11
CA THR A 188 7.00 9.62 -13.71
C THR A 188 6.62 8.18 -13.45
N LEU A 189 7.60 7.34 -13.15
CA LEU A 189 7.45 5.91 -12.94
C LEU A 189 8.02 5.47 -11.59
N LEU A 190 7.60 4.29 -11.14
CA LEU A 190 8.10 3.56 -9.96
C LEU A 190 8.93 2.34 -10.40
N PRO A 191 9.89 1.86 -9.57
CA PRO A 191 10.38 0.51 -9.72
C PRO A 191 9.23 -0.52 -9.54
N PRO A 192 9.11 -1.52 -10.42
CA PRO A 192 10.06 -1.97 -11.47
C PRO A 192 9.80 -1.40 -12.87
N SER A 193 8.83 -0.52 -13.05
CA SER A 193 8.45 -0.05 -14.39
C SER A 193 9.48 0.88 -15.01
N ASP A 194 10.21 1.63 -14.19
CA ASP A 194 11.34 2.46 -14.59
C ASP A 194 12.48 1.62 -15.22
N GLY A 195 12.82 0.48 -14.59
CA GLY A 195 13.83 -0.44 -15.12
C GLY A 195 13.49 -0.99 -16.52
N LYS A 196 12.20 -1.21 -16.79
CA LYS A 196 11.74 -1.65 -18.12
C LYS A 196 12.02 -0.60 -19.20
N VAL A 197 11.76 0.68 -18.94
CA VAL A 197 11.97 1.73 -19.93
C VAL A 197 13.44 2.11 -20.04
N ILE A 198 14.23 2.00 -18.97
CA ILE A 198 15.70 2.14 -19.02
C ILE A 198 16.32 1.11 -19.99
N ALA A 199 15.85 -0.15 -19.93
CA ALA A 199 16.31 -1.19 -20.84
C ALA A 199 16.00 -0.88 -22.32
N LEU A 200 15.04 0.01 -22.59
CA LEU A 200 14.68 0.50 -23.94
C LEU A 200 15.41 1.81 -24.33
N GLY A 201 16.39 2.26 -23.54
CA GLY A 201 17.22 3.42 -23.82
C GLY A 201 16.72 4.76 -23.25
N PHE A 202 15.58 4.78 -22.54
CA PHE A 202 15.15 5.97 -21.81
C PHE A 202 16.09 6.29 -20.64
N ARG A 203 16.08 7.52 -20.15
CA ARG A 203 17.03 8.01 -19.13
C ARG A 203 16.33 8.63 -17.95
N TYR A 204 16.90 8.46 -16.76
CA TYR A 204 16.55 9.29 -15.62
C TYR A 204 16.98 10.73 -15.87
N VAL A 205 16.05 11.67 -15.78
CA VAL A 205 16.31 13.10 -15.64
C VAL A 205 16.12 13.55 -14.18
N VAL A 206 15.39 12.77 -13.40
CA VAL A 206 15.33 12.82 -11.95
C VAL A 206 15.32 11.40 -11.41
N PHE A 207 16.27 11.05 -10.58
CA PHE A 207 16.27 9.79 -9.84
C PHE A 207 15.73 10.06 -8.44
N GLY A 208 14.51 9.56 -8.16
CA GLY A 208 13.77 9.88 -6.96
C GLY A 208 14.46 9.56 -5.64
N PRO A 209 15.14 8.41 -5.52
CA PRO A 209 15.89 8.09 -4.30
C PRO A 209 16.91 9.15 -3.89
N ASP A 210 17.51 9.88 -4.85
CA ASP A 210 18.53 10.90 -4.56
C ASP A 210 17.94 12.20 -3.99
N ILE A 211 16.67 12.50 -4.30
CA ILE A 211 16.06 13.78 -3.86
C ILE A 211 15.29 13.67 -2.55
N GLY A 212 15.04 12.46 -2.04
CA GLY A 212 14.54 12.21 -0.68
C GLY A 212 13.29 13.01 -0.29
N ILE A 213 12.22 12.97 -1.14
CA ILE A 213 10.97 13.68 -0.82
C ILE A 213 10.26 12.96 0.33
N SER A 214 10.20 13.61 1.50
CA SER A 214 9.39 13.15 2.63
C SER A 214 7.91 13.18 2.23
N TYR A 215 7.24 12.04 2.33
CA TYR A 215 5.88 11.86 1.88
C TYR A 215 5.36 10.47 2.28
N ALA A 216 4.14 10.35 2.77
CA ALA A 216 3.51 9.06 3.04
C ALA A 216 3.19 8.33 1.71
N ALA A 217 4.24 7.74 1.11
CA ALA A 217 4.28 7.31 -0.28
C ALA A 217 3.52 6.01 -0.55
N SER A 218 3.54 5.10 0.42
CA SER A 218 2.74 3.86 0.42
C SER A 218 2.15 3.69 1.80
N THR A 219 0.87 3.99 1.92
CA THR A 219 0.14 3.95 3.19
C THR A 219 -0.81 2.78 3.24
N ILE A 220 -1.25 2.44 4.43
CA ILE A 220 -2.42 1.61 4.70
C ILE A 220 -3.50 2.56 5.21
N ALA A 221 -4.57 2.69 4.44
CA ALA A 221 -5.68 3.59 4.76
C ALA A 221 -7.02 2.85 4.79
N THR A 222 -7.95 3.36 5.57
CA THR A 222 -9.30 2.83 5.70
C THR A 222 -10.28 3.96 6.04
N ARG A 223 -11.50 3.61 6.39
CA ARG A 223 -12.49 4.52 6.94
C ARG A 223 -12.69 4.27 8.45
N ARG A 224 -12.91 5.34 9.23
CA ARG A 224 -13.23 5.24 10.65
C ARG A 224 -14.49 4.39 10.90
N SER A 225 -15.46 4.49 9.98
CA SER A 225 -16.68 3.66 10.00
C SER A 225 -16.38 2.17 9.81
N VAL A 226 -15.36 1.78 9.02
CA VAL A 226 -14.88 0.39 8.91
C VAL A 226 -14.24 -0.05 10.23
N ILE A 227 -13.38 0.79 10.81
CA ILE A 227 -12.76 0.51 12.12
C ILE A 227 -13.83 0.30 13.20
N ALA A 228 -14.85 1.15 13.24
CA ALA A 228 -15.93 1.04 14.21
C ALA A 228 -16.74 -0.28 14.08
N LYS A 229 -16.94 -0.75 12.85
CA LYS A 229 -17.73 -1.97 12.58
C LYS A 229 -16.90 -3.25 12.62
N ARG A 230 -15.64 -3.20 12.17
CA ARG A 230 -14.78 -4.36 11.93
C ARG A 230 -13.36 -4.18 12.50
N GLY A 231 -13.21 -3.42 13.57
CA GLY A 231 -11.92 -3.14 14.21
C GLY A 231 -11.04 -4.37 14.45
N PRO A 232 -11.58 -5.49 15.00
CA PRO A 232 -10.80 -6.72 15.18
C PRO A 232 -10.26 -7.31 13.87
N VAL A 233 -11.03 -7.27 12.79
CA VAL A 233 -10.60 -7.76 11.46
C VAL A 233 -9.47 -6.89 10.91
N VAL A 234 -9.62 -5.56 10.99
CA VAL A 234 -8.56 -4.61 10.61
C VAL A 234 -7.30 -4.84 11.44
N GLY A 235 -7.42 -5.09 12.74
CA GLY A 235 -6.29 -5.39 13.62
C GLY A 235 -5.55 -6.67 13.22
N ARG A 236 -6.26 -7.75 12.87
CA ARG A 236 -5.66 -8.99 12.36
C ARG A 236 -4.95 -8.76 11.03
N PHE A 237 -5.53 -7.98 10.14
CA PHE A 237 -4.88 -7.57 8.89
C PHE A 237 -3.58 -6.82 9.16
N MET A 238 -3.56 -5.84 10.06
CA MET A 238 -2.36 -5.08 10.40
C MET A 238 -1.25 -5.97 10.98
N ARG A 239 -1.60 -6.97 11.80
CA ARG A 239 -0.63 -7.97 12.29
C ARG A 239 -0.06 -8.85 11.16
N ALA A 240 -0.90 -9.32 10.25
CA ALA A 240 -0.46 -10.06 9.07
C ALA A 240 0.50 -9.23 8.20
N MET A 241 0.22 -7.94 8.02
CA MET A 241 1.10 -7.01 7.29
C MET A 241 2.43 -6.78 8.02
N ALA A 242 2.42 -6.67 9.33
CA ALA A 242 3.65 -6.53 10.12
C ALA A 242 4.56 -7.77 10.02
N GLU A 243 4.01 -8.98 10.06
CA GLU A 243 4.78 -10.21 9.84
C GLU A 243 5.30 -10.33 8.41
N ALA A 244 4.48 -9.96 7.43
CA ALA A 244 4.91 -9.92 6.02
C ALA A 244 6.03 -8.90 5.82
N SER A 245 5.96 -7.72 6.43
CA SER A 245 7.02 -6.70 6.41
C SER A 245 8.34 -7.28 6.91
N LYS A 246 8.34 -7.96 8.07
CA LYS A 246 9.55 -8.64 8.57
C LYS A 246 10.13 -9.62 7.56
N SER A 247 9.27 -10.46 6.97
CA SER A 247 9.71 -11.45 5.99
C SER A 247 10.31 -10.80 4.75
N MET A 248 9.71 -9.73 4.24
CA MET A 248 10.24 -8.94 3.13
C MET A 248 11.63 -8.34 3.44
N HIS A 249 11.87 -7.89 4.68
CA HIS A 249 13.18 -7.35 5.09
C HIS A 249 14.25 -8.43 5.27
N ARG A 250 13.87 -9.67 5.54
CA ARG A 250 14.81 -10.76 5.82
C ARG A 250 15.10 -11.66 4.63
N ASP A 251 14.13 -11.80 3.74
CA ASP A 251 14.20 -12.74 2.63
C ASP A 251 13.73 -12.07 1.32
N ARG A 252 14.71 -11.67 0.49
CA ARG A 252 14.41 -11.09 -0.82
C ARG A 252 13.75 -12.10 -1.77
N GLU A 253 14.05 -13.40 -1.62
CA GLU A 253 13.56 -14.41 -2.52
C GLU A 253 12.06 -14.61 -2.43
N ILE A 254 11.45 -14.43 -1.25
CA ILE A 254 9.98 -14.44 -1.13
C ILE A 254 9.35 -13.30 -1.92
N VAL A 255 9.97 -12.10 -1.89
CA VAL A 255 9.49 -10.93 -2.64
C VAL A 255 9.60 -11.18 -4.14
N TYR A 256 10.74 -11.71 -4.61
CA TYR A 256 10.96 -12.00 -6.03
C TYR A 256 9.97 -13.04 -6.55
N ARG A 257 9.81 -14.14 -5.83
CA ARG A 257 8.83 -15.20 -6.17
C ARG A 257 7.42 -14.66 -6.30
N VAL A 258 7.01 -13.82 -5.36
CA VAL A 258 5.69 -13.19 -5.34
C VAL A 258 5.53 -12.21 -6.51
N MET A 259 6.53 -11.35 -6.77
CA MET A 259 6.51 -10.40 -7.88
C MET A 259 6.49 -11.12 -9.24
N GLU A 260 7.26 -12.21 -9.38
CA GLU A 260 7.23 -13.04 -10.59
C GLU A 260 5.86 -13.68 -10.79
N LYS A 261 5.31 -14.31 -9.75
CA LYS A 261 4.02 -15.00 -9.78
C LYS A 261 2.85 -14.07 -10.08
N LYS A 262 2.79 -12.91 -9.41
CA LYS A 262 1.65 -11.98 -9.46
C LYS A 262 1.78 -10.93 -10.58
N LEU A 263 2.99 -10.45 -10.88
CA LEU A 263 3.24 -9.40 -11.87
C LEU A 263 3.99 -9.86 -13.12
N ARG A 264 4.35 -11.17 -13.18
CA ARG A 264 5.07 -11.79 -14.30
C ARG A 264 6.41 -11.11 -14.64
N ILE A 265 7.09 -10.57 -13.63
CA ILE A 265 8.40 -9.95 -13.78
C ILE A 265 9.45 -11.04 -13.64
N LYS A 266 10.08 -11.42 -14.75
CA LYS A 266 11.09 -12.50 -14.81
C LYS A 266 12.52 -12.00 -14.78
N ASP A 267 12.74 -10.72 -15.12
CA ASP A 267 14.08 -10.12 -15.14
C ASP A 267 14.59 -9.97 -13.71
N ARG A 268 15.59 -10.78 -13.39
CA ARG A 268 16.19 -10.83 -12.05
C ARG A 268 16.86 -9.52 -11.68
N LYS A 269 17.48 -8.83 -12.63
CA LYS A 269 18.10 -7.54 -12.39
C LYS A 269 17.07 -6.47 -12.04
N VAL A 270 15.95 -6.44 -12.75
CA VAL A 270 14.83 -5.53 -12.48
C VAL A 270 14.24 -5.80 -11.08
N LEU A 271 14.11 -7.06 -10.67
CA LEU A 271 13.66 -7.41 -9.34
C LEU A 271 14.64 -6.96 -8.25
N ASP A 272 15.94 -7.20 -8.45
CA ASP A 272 17.00 -6.87 -7.48
C ASP A 272 17.14 -5.35 -7.32
N ASP A 273 17.17 -4.59 -8.42
CA ASP A 273 17.20 -3.14 -8.39
C ASP A 273 15.97 -2.56 -7.67
N SER A 274 14.77 -3.05 -8.01
CA SER A 274 13.50 -2.62 -7.39
C SER A 274 13.48 -2.90 -5.89
N TYR A 275 13.85 -4.12 -5.50
CA TYR A 275 13.93 -4.52 -4.10
C TYR A 275 14.92 -3.64 -3.34
N SER A 276 16.11 -3.44 -3.90
CA SER A 276 17.19 -2.68 -3.27
C SER A 276 16.82 -1.21 -3.06
N ILE A 277 16.11 -0.60 -4.00
CA ILE A 277 15.61 0.78 -3.87
C ILE A 277 14.52 0.87 -2.80
N GLU A 278 13.53 0.01 -2.88
CA GLU A 278 12.35 0.11 -2.03
C GLU A 278 12.62 -0.30 -0.58
N MET A 279 13.37 -1.37 -0.35
CA MET A 279 13.64 -1.85 1.01
C MET A 279 14.49 -0.90 1.86
N LYS A 280 15.29 -0.02 1.24
CA LYS A 280 16.04 1.02 1.95
C LYS A 280 15.15 2.04 2.66
N VAL A 281 13.92 2.22 2.17
CA VAL A 281 13.00 3.26 2.65
C VAL A 281 11.67 2.70 3.17
N MET A 282 11.46 1.38 3.10
CA MET A 282 10.30 0.74 3.71
C MET A 282 10.40 0.76 5.24
N GLU A 283 9.28 1.04 5.89
CA GLU A 283 9.17 1.09 7.34
C GLU A 283 8.97 -0.32 7.92
N PRO A 284 9.94 -0.87 8.66
CA PRO A 284 9.85 -2.25 9.14
C PRO A 284 8.62 -2.51 10.00
N ARG A 285 8.20 -1.52 10.80
CA ARG A 285 7.08 -1.60 11.74
C ARG A 285 5.82 -0.87 11.25
N LEU A 286 5.75 -0.57 9.94
CA LEU A 286 4.64 0.16 9.33
C LEU A 286 4.41 1.56 9.94
N GLU A 287 5.48 2.20 10.43
CA GLU A 287 5.42 3.45 11.15
C GLU A 287 4.81 4.58 10.32
N LEU A 288 3.78 5.21 10.85
CA LEU A 288 3.11 6.34 10.23
C LEU A 288 3.66 7.64 10.83
N LYS A 289 4.37 8.42 10.01
CA LYS A 289 5.06 9.64 10.44
C LYS A 289 4.27 10.89 10.08
N ALA A 290 3.92 11.70 11.07
CA ALA A 290 3.27 13.00 10.85
C ALA A 290 4.09 13.90 9.91
N ALA A 291 5.42 13.87 10.01
CA ALA A 291 6.33 14.59 9.14
C ALA A 291 6.25 14.18 7.66
N ALA A 292 5.73 12.99 7.34
CA ALA A 292 5.49 12.55 5.97
C ALA A 292 4.10 12.95 5.45
N ILE A 293 3.16 13.31 6.34
CA ILE A 293 1.82 13.79 5.99
C ILE A 293 1.82 15.30 5.82
N GLN A 294 2.57 16.03 6.63
CA GLN A 294 2.61 17.48 6.63
C GLN A 294 2.86 18.10 5.25
N PRO A 295 3.85 17.65 4.44
CA PRO A 295 4.08 18.21 3.10
C PRO A 295 2.91 18.01 2.13
N MET A 296 2.09 16.96 2.33
CA MET A 296 0.89 16.75 1.53
C MET A 296 -0.19 17.77 1.87
N ILE A 297 -0.37 18.07 3.16
CA ILE A 297 -1.31 19.10 3.63
C ILE A 297 -0.91 20.47 3.06
N GLU A 298 0.37 20.80 3.12
CA GLU A 298 0.92 22.05 2.57
C GLU A 298 0.71 22.16 1.05
N GLU A 299 0.86 21.07 0.32
CA GLU A 299 0.59 21.06 -1.12
C GLU A 299 -0.90 21.25 -1.41
N VAL A 300 -1.77 20.59 -0.66
CA VAL A 300 -3.24 20.75 -0.79
C VAL A 300 -3.66 22.19 -0.43
N ALA A 301 -3.01 22.81 0.54
CA ALA A 301 -3.29 24.20 0.95
C ALA A 301 -3.07 25.22 -0.18
N ARG A 302 -2.24 24.91 -1.17
CA ARG A 302 -2.04 25.78 -2.34
C ARG A 302 -3.30 25.97 -3.19
N THR A 303 -4.20 25.01 -3.15
CA THR A 303 -5.45 25.01 -3.94
C THR A 303 -6.71 24.98 -3.09
N ASN A 304 -6.60 24.60 -1.81
CA ASN A 304 -7.72 24.54 -0.88
C ASN A 304 -7.30 25.05 0.51
N ALA A 305 -7.67 26.28 0.81
CA ALA A 305 -7.30 26.98 2.05
C ALA A 305 -7.74 26.23 3.33
N ARG A 306 -8.76 25.36 3.28
CA ARG A 306 -9.18 24.54 4.42
C ARG A 306 -8.08 23.61 4.93
N ALA A 307 -7.10 23.29 4.09
CA ALA A 307 -5.97 22.47 4.49
C ALA A 307 -5.09 23.15 5.56
N ASN A 308 -5.09 24.47 5.66
CA ASN A 308 -4.30 25.19 6.67
C ASN A 308 -4.73 24.89 8.11
N ASP A 309 -5.98 24.48 8.30
CA ASP A 309 -6.55 24.15 9.61
C ASP A 309 -6.39 22.66 9.97
N VAL A 310 -5.93 21.82 9.02
CA VAL A 310 -5.81 20.38 9.20
C VAL A 310 -4.44 20.00 9.75
N LYS A 311 -4.42 19.23 10.84
CA LYS A 311 -3.18 18.69 11.42
C LYS A 311 -2.97 17.23 10.97
N PRO A 312 -1.71 16.79 10.74
CA PRO A 312 -1.42 15.43 10.38
C PRO A 312 -2.07 14.37 11.29
N GLN A 313 -2.14 14.66 12.58
CA GLN A 313 -2.69 13.76 13.60
C GLN A 313 -4.18 13.46 13.37
N GLU A 314 -4.92 14.38 12.76
CA GLU A 314 -6.32 14.18 12.44
C GLU A 314 -6.54 13.13 11.35
N LEU A 315 -5.53 12.93 10.48
CA LEU A 315 -5.52 11.91 9.43
C LEU A 315 -4.96 10.56 9.89
N MET A 316 -4.52 10.45 11.16
CA MET A 316 -3.83 9.27 11.67
C MET A 316 -4.67 8.52 12.70
N ASP A 317 -4.69 7.20 12.62
CA ASP A 317 -5.19 6.34 13.67
C ASP A 317 -4.15 5.24 13.96
N ARG A 318 -3.34 5.45 15.00
CA ARG A 318 -2.24 4.57 15.37
C ARG A 318 -2.65 3.43 16.31
N ARG A 319 -3.96 3.22 16.60
CA ARG A 319 -4.42 2.23 17.59
C ARG A 319 -3.83 0.85 17.38
N TYR A 320 -3.73 0.36 16.15
CA TYR A 320 -3.21 -0.97 15.85
C TYR A 320 -1.69 -1.03 16.00
N LEU A 321 -0.98 0.02 15.60
CA LEU A 321 0.47 0.11 15.81
C LEU A 321 0.77 0.22 17.31
N ALA A 322 0.08 1.08 18.02
CA ALA A 322 0.24 1.27 19.48
C ALA A 322 -0.09 -0.02 20.26
N GLU A 323 -1.10 -0.77 19.83
CA GLU A 323 -1.44 -2.08 20.42
C GLU A 323 -0.32 -3.10 20.18
N MET A 324 0.22 -3.18 18.96
CA MET A 324 1.35 -4.07 18.65
C MET A 324 2.64 -3.66 19.38
N GLU A 325 2.85 -2.37 19.64
CA GLU A 325 3.94 -1.86 20.46
C GLU A 325 3.76 -2.26 21.93
N SER A 326 2.61 -1.93 22.54
CA SER A 326 2.35 -2.11 23.96
C SER A 326 2.21 -3.60 24.37
N SER A 327 1.69 -4.44 23.47
CA SER A 327 1.62 -5.89 23.70
C SER A 327 2.97 -6.60 23.59
N GLY A 328 4.02 -5.91 23.13
CA GLY A 328 5.32 -6.50 22.85
C GLY A 328 5.38 -7.31 21.56
N PHE A 329 4.34 -7.26 20.72
CA PHE A 329 4.29 -7.98 19.46
C PHE A 329 5.48 -7.60 18.54
N PHE A 330 5.77 -6.31 18.37
CA PHE A 330 6.91 -5.87 17.56
C PHE A 330 8.25 -6.30 18.12
N SER A 331 8.45 -6.21 19.46
CA SER A 331 9.69 -6.65 20.09
C SER A 331 9.94 -8.14 19.89
N GLN A 332 8.90 -8.96 20.06
CA GLN A 332 8.97 -10.39 19.78
C GLN A 332 9.19 -10.67 18.29
N LEU A 333 8.48 -9.96 17.43
CA LEU A 333 8.57 -10.12 15.98
C LEU A 333 9.99 -9.81 15.48
N TRP A 334 10.62 -8.74 15.95
CA TRP A 334 11.95 -8.30 15.49
C TRP A 334 13.11 -8.87 16.32
N GLY A 335 12.83 -9.63 17.38
CA GLY A 335 13.85 -10.27 18.21
C GLY A 335 14.62 -9.28 19.11
N GLU A 336 13.95 -8.20 19.53
CA GLU A 336 14.52 -7.24 20.45
C GLU A 336 14.43 -7.78 21.89
N LYS A 337 15.52 -7.72 22.62
CA LYS A 337 15.49 -8.01 24.06
C LYS A 337 14.71 -6.89 24.77
N ARG A 338 13.77 -7.30 25.63
CA ARG A 338 13.05 -6.37 26.52
C ARG A 338 14.03 -5.72 27.49
#